data_14b821efe6d20132819bd2511d7c4c3d
#
_entry.id   14b821efe6d20132819bd2511d7c4c3d
#
_cell.length_a   1.000
_cell.length_b   1.000
_cell.length_c   1.000
_cell.angle_alpha   90.00
_cell.angle_beta   90.00
_cell.angle_gamma   90.00
#
_symmetry.space_group_name_H-M   'P 1'
#
loop_
_entity.id
_entity.type
_entity.pdbx_description
1 polymer ?
#
loop_
_entity_poly.entity_id
_entity_poly.type
_entity_poly.pdbx_seq_one_letter_code
_entity_poly.pdbx_strand_id
1 'polypeptide(L)'
;LAEPGAEDKRVLLPARQVPPQTSVGDQIEVFLYKDSSDRLISTTARPKLLLGEVVELTVAQTAKMGAFLEWGLEKDLFLPFKEQTRKVKEGDRFPVALYVDKSGRLCATMKVYHYLRTDSPYHKDDRVSGCLYEISRQFGAFVAVDNQYSALIPPKEMYGELKVGDHVEARVVRVHEDGKLDLSVREKAYLQIETDAEKVMKLIDSFDGVLPFTDKASPEVIRRELAMSKNEFK
;
A
#
# COMPACT_ATOMS: atom_id res chain seq x y z
N LEU A 1 -23.65 14.36 -23.55
CA LEU A 1 -22.40 15.10 -23.69
C LEU A 1 -21.71 14.77 -25.01
N ALA A 2 -20.98 15.70 -25.57
CA ALA A 2 -20.10 15.51 -26.72
C ALA A 2 -18.75 16.16 -26.42
N GLU A 3 -17.70 15.63 -27.03
CA GLU A 3 -16.38 16.24 -26.99
C GLU A 3 -16.37 17.49 -27.88
N PRO A 4 -15.79 18.64 -27.46
CA PRO A 4 -15.68 19.81 -28.32
C PRO A 4 -14.97 19.46 -29.62
N GLY A 5 -15.63 19.74 -30.78
CA GLY A 5 -15.13 19.41 -32.10
C GLY A 5 -15.35 17.95 -32.57
N ALA A 6 -15.99 17.10 -31.74
CA ALA A 6 -16.38 15.73 -32.07
C ALA A 6 -17.84 15.47 -31.66
N GLU A 7 -18.74 16.29 -32.17
CA GLU A 7 -20.16 16.29 -31.80
C GLU A 7 -20.93 15.02 -32.19
N ASP A 8 -20.37 14.20 -33.05
CA ASP A 8 -20.83 12.87 -33.42
C ASP A 8 -20.52 11.83 -32.31
N LYS A 9 -19.52 12.07 -31.45
CA LYS A 9 -19.14 11.20 -30.33
C LYS A 9 -19.89 11.58 -29.06
N ARG A 10 -21.15 11.15 -28.99
CA ARG A 10 -22.00 11.44 -27.82
C ARG A 10 -21.86 10.39 -26.74
N VAL A 11 -21.74 10.85 -25.48
CA VAL A 11 -21.70 10.00 -24.29
C VAL A 11 -22.85 10.39 -23.35
N LEU A 12 -23.53 9.38 -22.80
CA LEU A 12 -24.62 9.59 -21.85
C LEU A 12 -24.06 10.03 -20.49
N LEU A 13 -24.54 11.16 -19.99
CA LEU A 13 -24.45 11.55 -18.57
C LEU A 13 -25.85 11.38 -17.96
N PRO A 14 -26.04 10.56 -16.90
CA PRO A 14 -27.33 10.43 -16.22
C PRO A 14 -27.83 11.79 -15.69
N ALA A 15 -29.12 12.09 -15.85
CA ALA A 15 -29.68 13.39 -15.49
C ALA A 15 -29.44 13.80 -14.03
N ARG A 16 -29.43 12.82 -13.11
CA ARG A 16 -29.14 13.05 -11.68
C ARG A 16 -27.70 13.50 -11.37
N GLN A 17 -26.79 13.34 -12.35
CA GLN A 17 -25.37 13.71 -12.23
C GLN A 17 -25.05 15.00 -12.97
N VAL A 18 -26.02 15.60 -13.63
CA VAL A 18 -25.84 16.93 -14.25
C VAL A 18 -25.80 17.98 -13.13
N PRO A 19 -24.73 18.80 -13.03
CA PRO A 19 -24.65 19.82 -12.00
C PRO A 19 -25.84 20.82 -12.09
N PRO A 20 -26.33 21.31 -10.94
CA PRO A 20 -27.38 22.34 -10.95
C PRO A 20 -26.95 23.56 -11.78
N GLN A 21 -27.91 24.17 -12.49
CA GLN A 21 -27.71 25.37 -13.33
C GLN A 21 -26.88 25.13 -14.61
N THR A 22 -26.62 23.88 -15.00
CA THR A 22 -25.95 23.55 -16.27
C THR A 22 -26.88 23.86 -17.45
N SER A 23 -26.38 24.57 -18.43
CA SER A 23 -27.05 24.92 -19.69
C SER A 23 -26.41 24.18 -20.88
N VAL A 24 -27.17 24.11 -21.98
CA VAL A 24 -26.62 23.57 -23.22
C VAL A 24 -25.50 24.49 -23.74
N GLY A 25 -24.33 23.93 -23.98
CA GLY A 25 -23.11 24.66 -24.35
C GLY A 25 -22.06 24.74 -23.23
N ASP A 26 -22.44 24.46 -21.98
CA ASP A 26 -21.50 24.44 -20.87
C ASP A 26 -20.55 23.23 -20.95
N GLN A 27 -19.33 23.43 -20.48
CA GLN A 27 -18.35 22.37 -20.37
C GLN A 27 -18.40 21.72 -18.97
N ILE A 28 -18.43 20.40 -18.93
CA ILE A 28 -18.47 19.61 -17.69
C ILE A 28 -17.32 18.61 -17.73
N GLU A 29 -16.52 18.60 -16.67
CA GLU A 29 -15.52 17.55 -16.47
C GLU A 29 -16.23 16.25 -16.04
N VAL A 30 -15.96 15.15 -16.74
CA VAL A 30 -16.58 13.85 -16.48
C VAL A 30 -15.56 12.73 -16.59
N PHE A 31 -15.79 11.68 -15.82
CA PHE A 31 -15.08 10.43 -15.94
C PHE A 31 -15.83 9.48 -16.88
N LEU A 32 -15.13 8.86 -17.82
CA LEU A 32 -15.70 7.93 -18.80
C LEU A 32 -15.41 6.48 -18.42
N TYR A 33 -16.43 5.64 -18.46
CA TYR A 33 -16.28 4.20 -18.20
C TYR A 33 -17.37 3.40 -18.94
N LYS A 34 -17.22 2.08 -19.02
CA LYS A 34 -18.25 1.20 -19.59
C LYS A 34 -19.22 0.72 -18.52
N ASP A 35 -20.49 0.78 -18.80
CA ASP A 35 -21.54 0.18 -17.96
C ASP A 35 -21.60 -1.36 -18.10
N SER A 36 -22.54 -2.00 -17.39
CA SER A 36 -22.74 -3.45 -17.43
C SER A 36 -23.21 -3.99 -18.80
N SER A 37 -23.65 -3.12 -19.68
CA SER A 37 -24.07 -3.45 -21.06
C SER A 37 -23.02 -3.06 -22.09
N ASP A 38 -21.76 -2.83 -21.68
CA ASP A 38 -20.62 -2.41 -22.51
C ASP A 38 -20.81 -1.06 -23.23
N ARG A 39 -21.76 -0.24 -22.78
CA ARG A 39 -21.98 1.09 -23.32
C ARG A 39 -21.06 2.09 -22.63
N LEU A 40 -20.44 2.99 -23.41
CA LEU A 40 -19.68 4.10 -22.85
C LEU A 40 -20.64 5.08 -22.19
N ILE A 41 -20.43 5.35 -20.92
CA ILE A 41 -21.18 6.32 -20.11
C ILE A 41 -20.23 7.25 -19.38
N SER A 42 -20.76 8.36 -18.89
CA SER A 42 -20.00 9.33 -18.10
C SER A 42 -20.61 9.55 -16.73
N THR A 43 -19.78 10.03 -15.81
CA THR A 43 -20.16 10.43 -14.45
C THR A 43 -19.40 11.68 -14.05
N THR A 44 -20.03 12.55 -13.27
CA THR A 44 -19.36 13.68 -12.59
C THR A 44 -18.73 13.28 -11.28
N ALA A 45 -18.99 12.04 -10.79
CA ALA A 45 -18.30 11.51 -9.62
C ALA A 45 -16.84 11.21 -9.97
N ARG A 46 -15.93 11.63 -9.11
CA ARG A 46 -14.49 11.37 -9.27
C ARG A 46 -14.14 10.03 -8.64
N PRO A 47 -13.62 9.06 -9.41
CA PRO A 47 -13.15 7.80 -8.83
C PRO A 47 -11.92 8.02 -7.94
N LYS A 48 -11.72 7.14 -6.96
CA LYS A 48 -10.53 7.16 -6.07
C LYS A 48 -9.24 6.74 -6.78
N LEU A 49 -9.34 6.13 -7.97
CA LEU A 49 -8.23 5.53 -8.71
C LEU A 49 -8.36 5.86 -10.19
N LEU A 50 -7.30 6.41 -10.78
CA LEU A 50 -7.19 6.71 -12.20
C LEU A 50 -6.16 5.80 -12.89
N LEU A 51 -6.14 5.79 -14.23
CA LEU A 51 -5.15 5.05 -14.99
C LEU A 51 -3.74 5.55 -14.70
N GLY A 52 -2.83 4.62 -14.42
CA GLY A 52 -1.44 4.92 -14.08
C GLY A 52 -1.18 5.20 -12.60
N GLU A 53 -2.22 5.24 -11.77
CA GLU A 53 -2.10 5.41 -10.32
C GLU A 53 -2.15 4.07 -9.59
N VAL A 54 -1.62 4.06 -8.38
CA VAL A 54 -1.77 3.00 -7.40
C VAL A 54 -2.44 3.60 -6.16
N VAL A 55 -3.54 2.98 -5.72
CA VAL A 55 -4.29 3.43 -4.54
C VAL A 55 -4.76 2.20 -3.76
N GLU A 56 -4.86 2.33 -2.47
CA GLU A 56 -5.47 1.29 -1.64
C GLU A 56 -6.99 1.36 -1.72
N LEU A 57 -7.59 0.24 -2.12
CA LEU A 57 -9.04 0.08 -2.15
C LEU A 57 -9.49 -1.05 -1.24
N THR A 58 -10.72 -0.94 -0.76
CA THR A 58 -11.36 -1.94 0.11
C THR A 58 -12.21 -2.89 -0.71
N VAL A 59 -12.17 -4.18 -0.38
CA VAL A 59 -13.05 -5.20 -0.96
C VAL A 59 -14.46 -5.02 -0.42
N ALA A 60 -15.41 -4.64 -1.28
CA ALA A 60 -16.83 -4.54 -0.94
C ALA A 60 -17.49 -5.92 -0.88
N GLN A 61 -17.17 -6.78 -1.86
CA GLN A 61 -17.72 -8.13 -1.92
C GLN A 61 -16.83 -9.07 -2.74
N THR A 62 -16.99 -10.37 -2.52
CA THR A 62 -16.34 -11.41 -3.30
C THR A 62 -17.35 -12.17 -4.16
N ALA A 63 -16.92 -12.64 -5.33
CA ALA A 63 -17.75 -13.39 -6.27
C ALA A 63 -16.98 -14.56 -6.91
N LYS A 64 -17.68 -15.44 -7.65
CA LYS A 64 -17.07 -16.60 -8.31
C LYS A 64 -15.98 -16.27 -9.34
N MET A 65 -15.91 -15.05 -9.84
CA MET A 65 -14.95 -14.63 -10.87
C MET A 65 -13.87 -13.69 -10.37
N GLY A 66 -13.97 -13.21 -9.13
CA GLY A 66 -13.07 -12.24 -8.54
C GLY A 66 -13.66 -11.53 -7.34
N ALA A 67 -13.25 -10.28 -7.13
CA ALA A 67 -13.77 -9.41 -6.10
C ALA A 67 -14.20 -8.07 -6.70
N PHE A 68 -14.94 -7.30 -5.94
CA PHE A 68 -15.37 -5.95 -6.28
C PHE A 68 -14.85 -4.99 -5.21
N LEU A 69 -14.29 -3.87 -5.65
CA LEU A 69 -13.59 -2.90 -4.81
C LEU A 69 -14.32 -1.55 -4.81
N GLU A 70 -14.45 -0.95 -3.63
CA GLU A 70 -15.01 0.40 -3.47
C GLU A 70 -14.06 1.45 -4.02
N TRP A 71 -14.35 2.05 -5.15
CA TRP A 71 -13.51 3.05 -5.81
C TRP A 71 -14.15 4.42 -6.00
N GLY A 72 -15.32 4.64 -5.34
CA GLY A 72 -15.99 5.94 -5.32
C GLY A 72 -17.01 6.16 -6.41
N LEU A 73 -17.22 5.20 -7.30
CA LEU A 73 -18.30 5.22 -8.27
C LEU A 73 -19.46 4.32 -7.83
N GLU A 74 -20.61 4.47 -8.50
CA GLU A 74 -21.83 3.73 -8.20
C GLU A 74 -21.68 2.21 -8.35
N LYS A 75 -20.80 1.79 -9.27
CA LYS A 75 -20.43 0.39 -9.45
C LYS A 75 -19.03 0.17 -8.97
N ASP A 76 -18.86 -0.86 -8.16
CA ASP A 76 -17.56 -1.29 -7.68
C ASP A 76 -16.63 -1.72 -8.80
N LEU A 77 -15.35 -1.52 -8.61
CA LEU A 77 -14.31 -1.88 -9.56
C LEU A 77 -14.01 -3.38 -9.49
N PHE A 78 -14.09 -4.07 -10.61
CA PHE A 78 -13.85 -5.51 -10.67
C PHE A 78 -12.36 -5.85 -10.59
N LEU A 79 -12.02 -6.77 -9.68
CA LEU A 79 -10.70 -7.37 -9.51
C LEU A 79 -10.74 -8.86 -9.88
N PRO A 80 -10.37 -9.26 -11.10
CA PRO A 80 -10.37 -10.66 -11.54
C PRO A 80 -9.45 -11.54 -10.72
N PHE A 81 -9.75 -12.83 -10.53
CA PHE A 81 -8.86 -13.77 -9.82
C PHE A 81 -7.43 -13.82 -10.36
N LYS A 82 -7.27 -13.75 -11.68
CA LYS A 82 -5.95 -13.75 -12.34
C LYS A 82 -5.08 -12.52 -12.01
N GLU A 83 -5.71 -11.46 -11.51
CA GLU A 83 -5.05 -10.21 -11.12
C GLU A 83 -4.84 -10.10 -9.61
N GLN A 84 -5.28 -11.11 -8.84
CA GLN A 84 -5.04 -11.19 -7.40
C GLN A 84 -3.70 -11.89 -7.14
N THR A 85 -2.89 -11.34 -6.24
CA THR A 85 -1.62 -11.96 -5.77
C THR A 85 -1.85 -12.90 -4.59
N ARG A 86 -3.00 -12.80 -3.92
CA ARG A 86 -3.48 -13.69 -2.84
C ARG A 86 -5.00 -13.80 -2.87
N LYS A 87 -5.55 -14.75 -2.13
CA LYS A 87 -6.99 -14.76 -1.85
C LYS A 87 -7.37 -13.54 -1.04
N VAL A 88 -8.45 -12.89 -1.45
CA VAL A 88 -9.01 -11.72 -0.77
C VAL A 88 -10.38 -12.04 -0.19
N LYS A 89 -10.76 -11.30 0.86
CA LYS A 89 -12.08 -11.37 1.52
C LYS A 89 -12.66 -9.97 1.68
N GLU A 90 -13.95 -9.90 1.96
CA GLU A 90 -14.64 -8.64 2.25
C GLU A 90 -13.96 -7.89 3.41
N GLY A 91 -13.81 -6.59 3.26
CA GLY A 91 -13.11 -5.71 4.20
C GLY A 91 -11.59 -5.69 4.05
N ASP A 92 -10.97 -6.58 3.27
CA ASP A 92 -9.53 -6.50 2.98
C ASP A 92 -9.22 -5.18 2.26
N ARG A 93 -8.09 -4.58 2.61
CA ARG A 93 -7.58 -3.36 1.98
C ARG A 93 -6.14 -3.60 1.50
N PHE A 94 -5.83 -3.17 0.28
CA PHE A 94 -4.52 -3.36 -0.34
C PHE A 94 -4.32 -2.44 -1.56
N PRO A 95 -3.06 -2.18 -1.95
CA PRO A 95 -2.76 -1.40 -3.14
C PRO A 95 -3.22 -2.11 -4.41
N VAL A 96 -3.86 -1.37 -5.30
CA VAL A 96 -4.26 -1.81 -6.64
C VAL A 96 -3.97 -0.72 -7.67
N ALA A 97 -3.78 -1.13 -8.89
CA ALA A 97 -3.72 -0.25 -10.05
C ALA A 97 -4.93 -0.47 -10.96
N LEU A 98 -5.25 0.57 -11.75
CA LEU A 98 -6.31 0.51 -12.75
C LEU A 98 -5.73 0.14 -14.11
N TYR A 99 -6.35 -0.82 -14.79
CA TYR A 99 -6.00 -1.17 -16.16
C TYR A 99 -7.25 -1.38 -17.02
N VAL A 100 -7.06 -1.29 -18.33
CA VAL A 100 -8.11 -1.60 -19.31
C VAL A 100 -7.93 -3.04 -19.78
N ASP A 101 -8.94 -3.87 -19.61
CA ASP A 101 -8.91 -5.26 -20.06
C ASP A 101 -9.09 -5.38 -21.61
N LYS A 102 -9.00 -6.61 -22.12
CA LYS A 102 -9.15 -6.88 -23.56
C LYS A 102 -10.53 -6.52 -24.13
N SER A 103 -11.54 -6.36 -23.28
CA SER A 103 -12.89 -5.93 -23.66
C SER A 103 -13.09 -4.42 -23.59
N GLY A 104 -12.04 -3.68 -23.21
CA GLY A 104 -12.07 -2.23 -23.02
C GLY A 104 -12.77 -1.80 -21.72
N ARG A 105 -12.85 -2.67 -20.71
CA ARG A 105 -13.39 -2.36 -19.39
C ARG A 105 -12.28 -2.00 -18.42
N LEU A 106 -12.58 -1.08 -17.53
CA LEU A 106 -11.71 -0.75 -16.40
C LEU A 106 -11.78 -1.88 -15.36
N CYS A 107 -10.62 -2.40 -14.97
CA CYS A 107 -10.45 -3.45 -13.97
C CYS A 107 -9.29 -3.12 -13.03
N ALA A 108 -9.33 -3.67 -11.82
CA ALA A 108 -8.22 -3.58 -10.86
C ALA A 108 -7.22 -4.71 -11.04
N THR A 109 -5.95 -4.44 -10.70
CA THR A 109 -4.91 -5.45 -10.53
C THR A 109 -4.15 -5.22 -9.23
N MET A 110 -3.83 -6.30 -8.49
CA MET A 110 -2.91 -6.27 -7.36
C MET A 110 -1.44 -6.35 -7.78
N LYS A 111 -1.16 -6.57 -9.07
CA LYS A 111 0.20 -6.64 -9.63
C LYS A 111 0.74 -5.23 -9.87
N VAL A 112 0.90 -4.46 -8.80
CA VAL A 112 1.19 -3.02 -8.87
C VAL A 112 2.63 -2.67 -9.24
N TYR A 113 3.55 -3.64 -9.23
CA TYR A 113 4.97 -3.41 -9.47
C TYR A 113 5.28 -2.52 -10.69
N HIS A 114 4.60 -2.75 -11.82
CA HIS A 114 4.84 -2.00 -13.06
C HIS A 114 4.19 -0.61 -13.10
N TYR A 115 3.37 -0.28 -12.10
CA TYR A 115 2.70 1.01 -11.96
C TYR A 115 3.44 1.91 -10.97
N LEU A 116 4.33 1.34 -10.16
CA LEU A 116 5.12 2.11 -9.21
C LEU A 116 6.31 2.77 -9.89
N ARG A 117 6.54 4.01 -9.52
CA ARG A 117 7.65 4.84 -9.99
C ARG A 117 8.95 4.44 -9.32
N THR A 118 10.06 4.75 -9.99
CA THR A 118 11.41 4.51 -9.48
C THR A 118 12.20 5.80 -9.26
N ASP A 119 11.64 6.95 -9.62
CA ASP A 119 12.22 8.28 -9.41
C ASP A 119 11.81 8.89 -8.07
N SER A 120 12.01 8.17 -6.99
CA SER A 120 11.61 8.63 -5.67
C SER A 120 12.44 9.83 -5.20
N PRO A 121 11.84 10.78 -4.43
CA PRO A 121 12.57 11.90 -3.87
C PRO A 121 13.39 11.55 -2.63
N TYR A 122 13.31 10.31 -2.16
CA TYR A 122 13.88 9.88 -0.90
C TYR A 122 15.39 9.63 -0.97
N HIS A 123 16.05 9.87 0.14
CA HIS A 123 17.47 9.66 0.34
C HIS A 123 17.72 8.59 1.41
N LYS A 124 18.98 8.15 1.50
CA LYS A 124 19.39 7.25 2.58
C LYS A 124 19.11 7.88 3.94
N ASP A 125 18.59 7.06 4.84
CA ASP A 125 18.20 7.39 6.21
C ASP A 125 16.86 8.13 6.36
N ASP A 126 16.18 8.49 5.25
CA ASP A 126 14.82 9.02 5.33
C ASP A 126 13.84 7.98 5.89
N ARG A 127 12.84 8.44 6.62
CA ARG A 127 11.70 7.62 7.05
C ARG A 127 10.60 7.69 6.01
N VAL A 128 10.06 6.53 5.68
CA VAL A 128 8.99 6.37 4.69
C VAL A 128 7.90 5.45 5.23
N SER A 129 6.69 5.66 4.76
CA SER A 129 5.55 4.78 5.02
C SER A 129 5.09 4.12 3.73
N GLY A 130 4.63 2.87 3.82
CA GLY A 130 4.13 2.18 2.64
C GLY A 130 3.36 0.92 2.97
N CYS A 131 2.67 0.39 1.98
CA CYS A 131 1.90 -0.85 2.11
C CYS A 131 2.61 -2.01 1.41
N LEU A 132 2.66 -3.17 2.06
CA LEU A 132 3.18 -4.40 1.49
C LEU A 132 2.20 -4.96 0.48
N TYR A 133 2.63 -5.10 -0.79
CA TYR A 133 1.77 -5.65 -1.84
C TYR A 133 2.17 -7.05 -2.29
N GLU A 134 3.41 -7.49 -2.00
CA GLU A 134 3.90 -8.82 -2.34
C GLU A 134 5.01 -9.26 -1.37
N ILE A 135 5.07 -10.55 -1.04
CA ILE A 135 6.15 -11.14 -0.23
C ILE A 135 6.74 -12.32 -0.98
N SER A 136 8.03 -12.23 -1.27
CA SER A 136 8.82 -13.29 -1.89
C SER A 136 9.79 -13.89 -0.89
N ARG A 137 9.86 -15.21 -0.84
CA ARG A 137 10.85 -15.91 0.01
C ARG A 137 12.29 -15.60 -0.39
N GLN A 138 12.51 -15.33 -1.66
CA GLN A 138 13.86 -15.10 -2.20
C GLN A 138 14.27 -13.62 -2.10
N PHE A 139 13.35 -12.69 -2.40
CA PHE A 139 13.68 -11.26 -2.55
C PHE A 139 13.31 -10.44 -1.31
N GLY A 140 12.36 -10.87 -0.50
CA GLY A 140 11.86 -10.12 0.65
C GLY A 140 10.45 -9.58 0.44
N ALA A 141 10.11 -8.49 1.10
CA ALA A 141 8.79 -7.87 1.02
C ALA A 141 8.81 -6.62 0.14
N PHE A 142 7.95 -6.60 -0.87
CA PHE A 142 7.79 -5.47 -1.77
C PHE A 142 6.79 -4.47 -1.18
N VAL A 143 7.17 -3.20 -1.18
CA VAL A 143 6.44 -2.11 -0.55
C VAL A 143 6.13 -1.02 -1.59
N ALA A 144 4.89 -0.57 -1.60
CA ALA A 144 4.47 0.62 -2.32
C ALA A 144 4.59 1.82 -1.36
N VAL A 145 5.71 2.52 -1.40
CA VAL A 145 5.94 3.73 -0.59
C VAL A 145 5.06 4.85 -1.13
N ASP A 146 4.27 5.47 -0.26
CA ASP A 146 3.26 6.51 -0.57
C ASP A 146 2.28 6.10 -1.68
N ASN A 147 2.10 4.79 -1.92
CA ASN A 147 1.40 4.24 -3.08
C ASN A 147 1.95 4.71 -4.45
N GLN A 148 3.20 5.17 -4.51
CA GLN A 148 3.82 5.74 -5.69
C GLN A 148 5.17 5.11 -6.04
N TYR A 149 6.00 4.80 -5.04
CA TYR A 149 7.39 4.43 -5.27
C TYR A 149 7.68 2.98 -4.95
N SER A 150 8.49 2.36 -5.81
CA SER A 150 8.89 0.96 -5.67
C SER A 150 9.97 0.80 -4.61
N ALA A 151 9.70 -0.02 -3.61
CA ALA A 151 10.64 -0.33 -2.56
C ALA A 151 10.63 -1.81 -2.18
N LEU A 152 11.72 -2.26 -1.56
CA LEU A 152 11.94 -3.64 -1.12
C LEU A 152 12.50 -3.64 0.31
N ILE A 153 11.95 -4.46 1.17
CA ILE A 153 12.56 -4.85 2.43
C ILE A 153 13.28 -6.18 2.19
N PRO A 154 14.62 -6.21 2.11
CA PRO A 154 15.37 -7.44 1.90
C PRO A 154 15.10 -8.46 3.02
N PRO A 155 15.28 -9.78 2.81
CA PRO A 155 14.99 -10.80 3.82
C PRO A 155 15.72 -10.59 5.16
N LYS A 156 16.95 -10.10 5.11
CA LYS A 156 17.77 -9.78 6.30
C LYS A 156 17.25 -8.61 7.13
N GLU A 157 16.46 -7.72 6.51
CA GLU A 157 15.87 -6.54 7.13
C GLU A 157 14.41 -6.75 7.52
N MET A 158 13.80 -7.91 7.16
CA MET A 158 12.47 -8.29 7.61
C MET A 158 12.50 -8.67 9.08
N TYR A 159 11.63 -8.05 9.89
CA TYR A 159 11.46 -8.35 11.30
C TYR A 159 9.99 -8.57 11.62
N GLY A 160 9.70 -9.60 12.43
CA GLY A 160 8.32 -9.97 12.76
C GLY A 160 7.58 -10.68 11.63
N GLU A 161 6.30 -10.88 11.82
CA GLU A 161 5.41 -11.44 10.81
C GLU A 161 4.84 -10.33 9.93
N LEU A 162 5.38 -10.17 8.73
CA LEU A 162 4.86 -9.26 7.71
C LEU A 162 3.87 -9.98 6.79
N LYS A 163 2.75 -9.33 6.48
CA LYS A 163 1.69 -9.85 5.59
C LYS A 163 1.38 -8.85 4.49
N VAL A 164 0.96 -9.35 3.34
CA VAL A 164 0.46 -8.51 2.25
C VAL A 164 -0.77 -7.74 2.73
N GLY A 165 -0.73 -6.42 2.56
CA GLY A 165 -1.71 -5.47 3.07
C GLY A 165 -1.29 -4.76 4.36
N ASP A 166 -0.20 -5.18 5.01
CA ASP A 166 0.31 -4.49 6.20
C ASP A 166 0.93 -3.15 5.81
N HIS A 167 0.67 -2.13 6.62
CA HIS A 167 1.38 -0.86 6.57
C HIS A 167 2.64 -0.95 7.40
N VAL A 168 3.73 -0.46 6.83
CA VAL A 168 5.02 -0.41 7.51
C VAL A 168 5.58 0.99 7.48
N GLU A 169 6.16 1.38 8.61
CA GLU A 169 7.09 2.48 8.67
C GLU A 169 8.51 1.93 8.61
N ALA A 170 9.30 2.45 7.70
CA ALA A 170 10.63 1.93 7.44
C ALA A 170 11.62 3.06 7.16
N ARG A 171 12.89 2.74 7.31
CA ARG A 171 13.97 3.65 6.96
C ARG A 171 14.60 3.23 5.65
N VAL A 172 14.90 4.18 4.78
CA VAL A 172 15.66 3.96 3.54
C VAL A 172 17.10 3.63 3.89
N VAL A 173 17.55 2.41 3.57
CA VAL A 173 18.95 1.99 3.78
C VAL A 173 19.80 2.19 2.54
N ARG A 174 19.17 2.13 1.37
CA ARG A 174 19.84 2.33 0.08
C ARG A 174 18.86 2.88 -0.95
N VAL A 175 19.35 3.77 -1.79
CA VAL A 175 18.71 4.18 -3.05
C VAL A 175 19.53 3.59 -4.18
N HIS A 176 18.88 2.84 -5.07
CA HIS A 176 19.52 2.26 -6.25
C HIS A 176 19.69 3.30 -7.36
N GLU A 177 20.54 3.02 -8.34
CA GLU A 177 20.76 3.91 -9.49
C GLU A 177 19.48 4.14 -10.30
N ASP A 178 18.58 3.15 -10.34
CA ASP A 178 17.27 3.25 -10.97
C ASP A 178 16.20 3.92 -10.06
N GLY A 179 16.59 4.40 -8.88
CA GLY A 179 15.74 5.11 -7.92
C GLY A 179 14.87 4.23 -7.04
N LYS A 180 14.93 2.90 -7.17
CA LYS A 180 14.25 1.97 -6.24
C LYS A 180 14.90 2.06 -4.86
N LEU A 181 14.10 1.77 -3.84
CA LEU A 181 14.51 1.88 -2.45
C LEU A 181 14.68 0.51 -1.80
N ASP A 182 15.80 0.29 -1.09
CA ASP A 182 15.87 -0.77 -0.08
C ASP A 182 15.51 -0.17 1.29
N LEU A 183 14.65 -0.86 1.99
CA LEU A 183 14.10 -0.42 3.27
C LEU A 183 14.53 -1.35 4.41
N SER A 184 14.57 -0.80 5.63
CA SER A 184 14.68 -1.56 6.87
C SER A 184 13.58 -1.13 7.83
N VAL A 185 12.89 -2.11 8.42
CA VAL A 185 11.94 -1.87 9.53
C VAL A 185 12.65 -1.83 10.88
N ARG A 186 13.96 -2.07 10.90
CA ARG A 186 14.78 -1.99 12.12
C ARG A 186 15.20 -0.56 12.38
N GLU A 187 15.18 -0.17 13.63
CA GLU A 187 15.87 1.04 14.09
C GLU A 187 17.38 0.90 13.88
N LYS A 188 18.08 2.02 13.75
CA LYS A 188 19.55 2.01 13.73
C LYS A 188 20.07 1.38 15.02
N ALA A 189 21.10 0.54 14.91
CA ALA A 189 21.64 -0.20 16.05
C ALA A 189 21.97 0.69 17.26
N TYR A 190 22.47 1.93 17.04
CA TYR A 190 22.78 2.85 18.15
C TYR A 190 21.51 3.39 18.84
N LEU A 191 20.40 3.60 18.11
CA LEU A 191 19.11 4.02 18.73
C LEU A 191 18.50 2.85 19.51
N GLN A 192 18.67 1.63 19.02
CA GLN A 192 18.25 0.43 19.75
C GLN A 192 19.05 0.28 21.06
N ILE A 193 20.38 0.54 21.02
CA ILE A 193 21.25 0.49 22.21
C ILE A 193 20.78 1.53 23.25
N GLU A 194 20.45 2.76 22.87
CA GLU A 194 19.93 3.78 23.80
C GLU A 194 18.63 3.32 24.45
N THR A 195 17.68 2.83 23.66
CA THR A 195 16.39 2.31 24.16
C THR A 195 16.58 1.09 25.06
N ASP A 196 17.50 0.20 24.74
CA ASP A 196 17.77 -1.00 25.53
C ASP A 196 18.53 -0.65 26.82
N ALA A 197 19.44 0.32 26.77
CA ALA A 197 20.10 0.87 27.97
C ALA A 197 19.08 1.50 28.94
N GLU A 198 18.10 2.25 28.44
CA GLU A 198 17.02 2.80 29.28
C GLU A 198 16.19 1.71 29.97
N LYS A 199 15.89 0.59 29.26
CA LYS A 199 15.17 -0.56 29.85
C LYS A 199 15.98 -1.18 30.98
N VAL A 200 17.28 -1.37 30.74
CA VAL A 200 18.20 -1.91 31.76
C VAL A 200 18.27 -0.97 32.97
N MET A 201 18.39 0.35 32.77
CA MET A 201 18.42 1.34 33.85
C MET A 201 17.12 1.33 34.66
N LYS A 202 15.96 1.32 34.02
CA LYS A 202 14.66 1.22 34.72
C LYS A 202 14.54 -0.07 35.51
N LEU A 203 15.09 -1.18 35.03
CA LEU A 203 15.09 -2.43 35.78
C LEU A 203 16.04 -2.34 36.99
N ILE A 204 17.22 -1.76 36.83
CA ILE A 204 18.16 -1.50 37.95
C ILE A 204 17.49 -0.65 39.04
N ASP A 205 16.81 0.43 38.67
CA ASP A 205 16.09 1.28 39.58
C ASP A 205 14.98 0.56 40.35
N SER A 206 14.30 -0.41 39.67
CA SER A 206 13.24 -1.22 40.29
C SER A 206 13.78 -2.26 41.30
N PHE A 207 15.07 -2.54 41.27
CA PHE A 207 15.76 -3.46 42.18
C PHE A 207 16.81 -2.75 43.10
N ASP A 208 16.49 -1.56 43.57
CA ASP A 208 17.31 -0.78 44.49
C ASP A 208 18.75 -0.54 44.00
N GLY A 209 18.93 -0.36 42.71
CA GLY A 209 20.21 -0.03 42.09
C GLY A 209 21.09 -1.21 41.70
N VAL A 210 20.59 -2.46 41.80
CA VAL A 210 21.35 -3.67 41.42
C VAL A 210 20.55 -4.59 40.52
N LEU A 211 21.11 -4.96 39.37
CA LEU A 211 20.49 -5.98 38.53
C LEU A 211 20.46 -7.35 39.24
N PRO A 212 19.31 -8.04 39.26
CA PRO A 212 19.19 -9.35 39.93
C PRO A 212 19.87 -10.48 39.17
N PHE A 213 20.46 -10.21 38.00
CA PHE A 213 21.16 -11.18 37.15
C PHE A 213 22.29 -10.53 36.36
N THR A 214 23.17 -11.34 35.78
CA THR A 214 24.30 -10.89 34.95
C THR A 214 24.15 -11.35 33.51
N ASP A 215 25.12 -11.02 32.65
CA ASP A 215 25.23 -11.48 31.25
C ASP A 215 25.26 -13.02 31.12
N LYS A 216 25.48 -13.77 32.23
CA LYS A 216 25.41 -15.22 32.29
C LYS A 216 23.99 -15.76 32.47
N ALA A 217 23.00 -14.94 32.71
CA ALA A 217 21.61 -15.36 32.84
C ALA A 217 21.10 -16.08 31.57
N SER A 218 20.09 -16.92 31.75
CA SER A 218 19.51 -17.66 30.62
C SER A 218 18.79 -16.68 29.66
N PRO A 219 18.74 -16.98 28.36
CA PRO A 219 18.02 -16.16 27.38
C PRO A 219 16.56 -15.92 27.75
N GLU A 220 15.93 -16.86 28.46
CA GLU A 220 14.53 -16.79 28.88
C GLU A 220 14.32 -15.74 29.97
N VAL A 221 15.23 -15.64 30.94
CA VAL A 221 15.18 -14.62 32.00
C VAL A 221 15.36 -13.23 31.42
N ILE A 222 16.36 -13.04 30.54
CA ILE A 222 16.61 -11.76 29.89
C ILE A 222 15.40 -11.32 29.05
N ARG A 223 14.82 -12.26 28.29
CA ARG A 223 13.63 -11.95 27.47
C ARG A 223 12.42 -11.61 28.33
N ARG A 224 12.22 -12.28 29.45
CA ARG A 224 11.08 -12.04 30.35
C ARG A 224 11.18 -10.68 31.05
N GLU A 225 12.36 -10.33 31.56
CA GLU A 225 12.54 -9.13 32.39
C GLU A 225 12.80 -7.86 31.56
N LEU A 226 13.45 -7.97 30.41
CA LEU A 226 13.89 -6.83 29.59
C LEU A 226 13.26 -6.80 28.19
N ALA A 227 12.52 -7.86 27.80
CA ALA A 227 11.94 -8.02 26.44
C ALA A 227 12.98 -7.89 25.32
N MET A 228 14.24 -8.31 25.57
CA MET A 228 15.34 -8.26 24.61
C MET A 228 16.03 -9.62 24.49
N SER A 229 16.82 -9.80 23.44
CA SER A 229 17.63 -11.00 23.26
C SER A 229 18.91 -10.95 24.10
N LYS A 230 19.52 -12.12 24.36
CA LYS A 230 20.79 -12.19 25.09
C LYS A 230 21.95 -11.47 24.39
N ASN A 231 21.91 -11.36 23.05
CA ASN A 231 22.93 -10.65 22.27
C ASN A 231 22.77 -9.11 22.38
N GLU A 232 21.54 -8.61 22.50
CA GLU A 232 21.23 -7.20 22.75
C GLU A 232 21.59 -6.77 24.18
N PHE A 233 21.51 -7.72 25.14
CA PHE A 233 21.87 -7.46 26.54
C PHE A 233 23.38 -7.46 26.81
N LYS A 234 24.20 -8.08 25.97
CA LYS A 234 25.66 -8.09 26.07
C LYS A 234 26.31 -6.85 25.47
#